data_73e7a2a43c2d3d5164896e7e3926d53f
#
_entry.id   73e7a2a43c2d3d5164896e7e3926d53f
#
_cell.length_a   1.000
_cell.length_b   1.000
_cell.length_c   1.000
_cell.angle_alpha   90.00
_cell.angle_beta   90.00
_cell.angle_gamma   90.00
#
_symmetry.space_group_name_H-M   'P 1'
#
loop_
_entity.id
_entity.type
_entity.pdbx_description
1 polymer ?
#
loop_
_entity_poly.entity_id
_entity_poly.type
_entity_poly.pdbx_seq_one_letter_code
_entity_poly.pdbx_strand_id
1 'polypeptide(L)'
;MQVLFHVDDSARLSGAVRNIENLLDEIPAATVELLVNGPAVQTLVSQNDAVAHLAARPAVTVAVCQNSLHRFNVDPAQLPQAITIVASGVVELARKQEAGFAYIKP
;
A
#
# COMPACT_ATOMS: atom_id res chain seq x y z
N MET A 1 7.63 -6.05 -14.91
CA MET A 1 7.96 -6.29 -13.49
C MET A 1 6.76 -5.96 -12.64
N GLN A 2 6.39 -6.85 -11.76
CA GLN A 2 5.28 -6.66 -10.82
C GLN A 2 5.83 -6.79 -9.40
N VAL A 3 5.62 -5.79 -8.56
CA VAL A 3 6.22 -5.73 -7.23
C VAL A 3 5.15 -5.39 -6.19
N LEU A 4 5.16 -6.15 -5.10
CA LEU A 4 4.26 -5.99 -3.96
C LEU A 4 5.08 -5.54 -2.76
N PHE A 5 4.87 -4.30 -2.33
CA PHE A 5 5.43 -3.78 -1.08
C PHE A 5 4.42 -3.98 0.05
N HIS A 6 4.91 -4.41 1.20
CA HIS A 6 4.06 -4.68 2.36
C HIS A 6 4.52 -3.85 3.55
N VAL A 7 3.60 -3.05 4.11
CA VAL A 7 3.87 -2.22 5.28
C VAL A 7 2.85 -2.54 6.36
N ASP A 8 3.33 -3.03 7.50
CA ASP A 8 2.51 -3.27 8.70
C ASP A 8 2.98 -2.44 9.90
N ASP A 9 4.06 -1.70 9.74
CA ASP A 9 4.66 -0.83 10.77
C ASP A 9 4.66 0.61 10.26
N SER A 10 4.07 1.50 11.04
CA SER A 10 3.97 2.92 10.71
C SER A 10 5.32 3.55 10.39
N ALA A 11 6.39 3.14 11.09
CA ALA A 11 7.72 3.67 10.90
C ALA A 11 8.32 3.35 9.52
N ARG A 12 7.76 2.38 8.80
CA ARG A 12 8.27 1.93 7.50
C ARG A 12 7.56 2.57 6.31
N LEU A 13 6.47 3.27 6.54
CA LEU A 13 5.62 3.76 5.44
C LEU A 13 6.35 4.76 4.54
N SER A 14 7.02 5.75 5.11
CA SER A 14 7.73 6.76 4.32
C SER A 14 8.87 6.16 3.50
N GLY A 15 9.59 5.19 4.07
CA GLY A 15 10.64 4.47 3.36
C GLY A 15 10.09 3.65 2.19
N ALA A 16 8.95 3.00 2.38
CA ALA A 16 8.28 2.26 1.32
C ALA A 16 7.88 3.17 0.16
N VAL A 17 7.32 4.34 0.45
CA VAL A 17 6.96 5.32 -0.57
C VAL A 17 8.18 5.73 -1.40
N ARG A 18 9.30 6.06 -0.74
CA ARG A 18 10.53 6.40 -1.45
C ARG A 18 11.04 5.26 -2.31
N ASN A 19 11.01 4.03 -1.79
CA ASN A 19 11.46 2.86 -2.53
C ASN A 19 10.62 2.62 -3.78
N ILE A 20 9.32 2.82 -3.69
CA ILE A 20 8.42 2.68 -4.85
C ILE A 20 8.72 3.75 -5.89
N GLU A 21 8.91 4.99 -5.47
CA GLU A 21 9.25 6.06 -6.40
C GLU A 21 10.58 5.80 -7.10
N ASN A 22 11.60 5.37 -6.36
CA ASN A 22 12.89 5.01 -6.93
C ASN A 22 12.77 3.84 -7.91
N LEU A 23 11.97 2.84 -7.58
CA LEU A 23 11.72 1.71 -8.49
C LEU A 23 11.10 2.19 -9.79
N LEU A 24 10.10 3.04 -9.73
CA LEU A 24 9.41 3.53 -10.92
C LEU A 24 10.26 4.50 -11.74
N ASP A 25 11.20 5.18 -11.11
CA ASP A 25 12.17 6.00 -11.83
C ASP A 25 13.10 5.13 -12.68
N GLU A 26 13.53 3.99 -12.17
CA GLU A 26 14.39 3.05 -12.92
C GLU A 26 13.61 2.19 -13.89
N ILE A 27 12.43 1.70 -13.48
CA ILE A 27 11.59 0.77 -14.27
C ILE A 27 10.19 1.41 -14.44
N PRO A 28 10.03 2.38 -15.32
CA PRO A 28 8.74 3.07 -15.48
C PRO A 28 7.58 2.15 -15.87
N ALA A 29 7.87 1.01 -16.49
CA ALA A 29 6.87 0.04 -16.90
C ALA A 29 6.45 -0.93 -15.77
N ALA A 30 7.03 -0.82 -14.58
CA ALA A 30 6.68 -1.69 -13.46
C ALA A 30 5.25 -1.44 -13.00
N THR A 31 4.59 -2.51 -12.55
CA THR A 31 3.31 -2.44 -11.85
C THR A 31 3.57 -2.68 -10.37
N VAL A 32 3.09 -1.80 -9.53
CA VAL A 32 3.37 -1.83 -8.10
C VAL A 32 2.09 -1.85 -7.29
N GLU A 33 2.05 -2.69 -6.27
CA GLU A 33 1.06 -2.61 -5.21
C GLU A 33 1.75 -2.32 -3.89
N LEU A 34 1.20 -1.39 -3.13
CA LEU A 34 1.55 -1.14 -1.74
C LEU A 34 0.39 -1.64 -0.87
N LEU A 35 0.60 -2.72 -0.14
CA LEU A 35 -0.38 -3.26 0.80
C LEU A 35 -0.05 -2.75 2.20
N VAL A 36 -1.02 -2.07 2.82
CA VAL A 36 -0.89 -1.54 4.18
C VAL A 36 -1.88 -2.26 5.09
N ASN A 37 -1.38 -2.85 6.16
CA ASN A 37 -2.21 -3.53 7.16
C ASN A 37 -1.65 -3.30 8.57
N GLY A 38 -2.31 -3.89 9.57
CA GLY A 38 -1.93 -3.74 10.97
C GLY A 38 -1.95 -2.28 11.42
N PRO A 39 -1.13 -1.92 12.42
CA PRO A 39 -1.09 -0.56 12.96
C PRO A 39 -0.77 0.52 11.93
N ALA A 40 -0.11 0.15 10.82
CA ALA A 40 0.27 1.11 9.79
C ALA A 40 -0.93 1.80 9.13
N VAL A 41 -2.12 1.22 9.20
CA VAL A 41 -3.33 1.86 8.65
C VAL A 41 -3.66 3.18 9.33
N GLN A 42 -3.24 3.35 10.59
CA GLN A 42 -3.45 4.59 11.35
C GLN A 42 -2.71 5.79 10.76
N THR A 43 -1.58 5.56 10.09
CA THR A 43 -0.79 6.62 9.46
C THR A 43 -1.39 7.13 8.15
N LEU A 44 -2.38 6.44 7.63
CA LEU A 44 -3.09 6.84 6.41
C LEU A 44 -4.21 7.84 6.70
N VAL A 45 -4.59 8.01 7.97
CA VAL A 45 -5.67 8.91 8.39
C VAL A 45 -5.24 10.35 8.16
N SER A 46 -6.11 11.12 7.54
CA SER A 46 -6.00 12.55 7.32
C SER A 46 -4.61 13.00 6.84
N GLN A 47 -4.49 13.25 5.55
CA GLN A 47 -3.40 14.07 5.02
C GLN A 47 -2.04 13.38 4.88
N ASN A 48 -2.03 12.07 4.63
CA ASN A 48 -0.81 11.48 4.16
C ASN A 48 -0.64 11.81 2.67
N ASP A 49 -0.17 13.02 2.39
CA ASP A 49 -0.06 13.54 1.03
C ASP A 49 0.86 12.68 0.15
N ALA A 50 1.92 12.12 0.73
CA ALA A 50 2.85 11.27 0.02
C ALA A 50 2.16 10.00 -0.50
N VAL A 51 1.33 9.38 0.33
CA VAL A 51 0.56 8.18 -0.07
C VAL A 51 -0.52 8.55 -1.08
N ALA A 52 -1.21 9.66 -0.89
CA ALA A 52 -2.22 10.14 -1.83
C ALA A 52 -1.61 10.41 -3.21
N HIS A 53 -0.44 11.03 -3.24
CA HIS A 53 0.30 11.30 -4.47
C HIS A 53 0.72 10.00 -5.16
N LEU A 54 1.21 9.04 -4.39
CA LEU A 54 1.59 7.73 -4.90
C LEU A 54 0.38 6.98 -5.48
N ALA A 55 -0.74 6.97 -4.74
CA ALA A 55 -1.97 6.28 -5.14
C ALA A 55 -2.59 6.85 -6.41
N ALA A 56 -2.30 8.09 -6.74
CA ALA A 56 -2.78 8.73 -7.96
C ALA A 56 -2.02 8.28 -9.21
N ARG A 57 -0.86 7.63 -9.06
CA ARG A 57 -0.07 7.16 -10.20
C ARG A 57 -0.72 5.91 -10.81
N PRO A 58 -0.91 5.86 -12.15
CA PRO A 58 -1.55 4.70 -12.79
C PRO A 58 -0.82 3.37 -12.56
N ALA A 59 0.50 3.41 -12.37
CA ALA A 59 1.31 2.22 -12.15
C ALA A 59 1.17 1.64 -10.73
N VAL A 60 0.56 2.38 -9.81
CA VAL A 60 0.52 2.03 -8.39
C VAL A 60 -0.90 1.79 -7.92
N THR A 61 -1.09 0.70 -7.20
CA THR A 61 -2.29 0.45 -6.40
C THR A 61 -1.88 0.52 -4.93
N VAL A 62 -2.54 1.36 -4.16
CA VAL A 62 -2.40 1.33 -2.70
C VAL A 62 -3.62 0.60 -2.14
N ALA A 63 -3.38 -0.57 -1.57
CA ALA A 63 -4.41 -1.43 -1.00
C ALA A 63 -4.33 -1.43 0.52
N VAL A 64 -5.48 -1.34 1.18
CA VAL A 64 -5.57 -1.26 2.64
C VAL A 64 -6.50 -2.36 3.14
N CYS A 65 -6.07 -3.04 4.19
CA CYS A 65 -6.80 -4.15 4.80
C CYS A 65 -8.01 -3.66 5.59
N GLN A 66 -9.21 -4.07 5.19
CA GLN A 66 -10.45 -3.71 5.88
C GLN A 66 -10.47 -4.23 7.33
N ASN A 67 -9.98 -5.44 7.56
CA ASN A 67 -9.90 -6.00 8.91
C ASN A 67 -9.04 -5.12 9.83
N SER A 68 -7.94 -4.59 9.31
CA SER A 68 -7.08 -3.68 10.08
C SER A 68 -7.77 -2.34 10.33
N LEU A 69 -8.51 -1.81 9.36
CA LEU A 69 -9.29 -0.59 9.58
C LEU A 69 -10.28 -0.76 10.72
N HIS A 70 -11.02 -1.87 10.76
CA HIS A 70 -11.94 -2.19 11.85
C HIS A 70 -11.20 -2.30 13.18
N ARG A 71 -10.11 -3.06 13.20
CA ARG A 71 -9.35 -3.31 14.44
C ARG A 71 -8.80 -2.03 15.06
N PHE A 72 -8.35 -1.10 14.23
CA PHE A 72 -7.74 0.15 14.69
C PHE A 72 -8.68 1.35 14.63
N ASN A 73 -9.99 1.10 14.42
CA ASN A 73 -11.03 2.13 14.42
C ASN A 73 -10.75 3.26 13.42
N VAL A 74 -10.28 2.91 12.25
CA VAL A 74 -10.06 3.88 11.17
C VAL A 74 -11.28 3.90 10.27
N ASP A 75 -11.88 5.08 10.12
CA ASP A 75 -12.99 5.29 9.22
C ASP A 75 -12.45 5.38 7.78
N PRO A 76 -12.96 4.56 6.84
CA PRO A 76 -12.54 4.66 5.45
C PRO A 76 -12.68 6.05 4.83
N ALA A 77 -13.62 6.86 5.32
CA ALA A 77 -13.79 8.24 4.85
C ALA A 77 -12.59 9.14 5.17
N GLN A 78 -11.74 8.74 6.10
CA GLN A 78 -10.53 9.47 6.49
C GLN A 78 -9.32 9.14 5.61
N LEU A 79 -9.44 8.14 4.75
CA LEU A 79 -8.34 7.69 3.88
C LEU A 79 -8.27 8.56 2.61
N PRO A 80 -7.08 8.65 1.99
CA PRO A 80 -6.97 9.26 0.66
C PRO A 80 -7.90 8.57 -0.35
N GLN A 81 -8.44 9.35 -1.29
CA GLN A 81 -9.51 8.87 -2.18
C GLN A 81 -9.12 7.73 -3.10
N ALA A 82 -7.89 7.71 -3.57
CA ALA A 82 -7.45 6.73 -4.57
C ALA A 82 -7.05 5.38 -3.96
N ILE A 83 -7.27 5.18 -2.66
CA ILE A 83 -6.93 3.93 -1.98
C ILE A 83 -7.99 2.87 -2.26
N THR A 84 -7.52 1.65 -2.54
CA THR A 84 -8.36 0.47 -2.69
C THR A 84 -8.46 -0.25 -1.34
N ILE A 85 -9.68 -0.56 -0.90
CA ILE A 85 -9.89 -1.33 0.33
C ILE A 85 -10.08 -2.79 -0.07
N VAL A 86 -9.26 -3.67 0.51
CA VAL A 86 -9.38 -5.12 0.33
C VAL A 86 -9.92 -5.76 1.60
N ALA A 87 -10.71 -6.82 1.48
CA ALA A 87 -11.36 -7.44 2.63
C ALA A 87 -10.36 -8.01 3.63
N SER A 88 -9.27 -8.62 3.13
CA SER A 88 -8.22 -9.22 3.95
C SER A 88 -6.85 -8.95 3.33
N GLY A 89 -5.97 -8.30 4.09
CA GLY A 89 -4.61 -8.05 3.64
C GLY A 89 -3.82 -9.32 3.39
N VAL A 90 -3.99 -10.33 4.26
CA VAL A 90 -3.30 -11.62 4.12
C VAL A 90 -3.71 -12.34 2.83
N VAL A 91 -5.01 -12.33 2.50
CA VAL A 91 -5.48 -12.93 1.25
C VAL A 91 -4.95 -12.17 0.04
N GLU A 92 -4.93 -10.85 0.11
CA GLU A 92 -4.38 -10.02 -0.97
C GLU A 92 -2.89 -10.30 -1.19
N LEU A 93 -2.11 -10.38 -0.10
CA LEU A 93 -0.69 -10.73 -0.17
C LEU A 93 -0.47 -12.08 -0.84
N ALA A 94 -1.26 -13.08 -0.45
CA ALA A 94 -1.14 -14.42 -1.03
C ALA A 94 -1.50 -14.43 -2.52
N ARG A 95 -2.61 -13.80 -2.88
CA ARG A 95 -3.08 -13.75 -4.27
C ARG A 95 -2.09 -13.06 -5.20
N LYS A 96 -1.53 -11.94 -4.75
CA LYS A 96 -0.58 -11.19 -5.58
C LYS A 96 0.72 -11.97 -5.79
N GLN A 97 1.18 -12.67 -4.76
CA GLN A 97 2.36 -13.52 -4.90
C GLN A 97 2.09 -14.71 -5.83
N GLU A 98 0.91 -15.33 -5.75
CA GLU A 98 0.51 -16.36 -6.71
C GLU A 98 0.45 -15.81 -8.14
N ALA A 99 0.06 -14.56 -8.31
CA ALA A 99 0.01 -13.91 -9.62
C ALA A 99 1.39 -13.51 -10.15
N GLY A 100 2.46 -13.74 -9.40
CA GLY A 100 3.83 -13.50 -9.84
C GLY A 100 4.45 -12.19 -9.36
N PHE A 101 3.81 -11.48 -8.45
CA PHE A 101 4.40 -10.27 -7.87
C PHE A 101 5.58 -10.63 -6.97
N ALA A 102 6.70 -9.94 -7.14
CA ALA A 102 7.82 -10.02 -6.22
C ALA A 102 7.44 -9.33 -4.90
N TYR A 103 7.68 -9.98 -3.78
CA TYR A 103 7.31 -9.45 -2.46
C TYR A 103 8.50 -8.74 -1.82
N ILE A 104 8.26 -7.49 -1.39
CA ILE A 104 9.27 -6.70 -0.67
C ILE A 104 8.64 -6.18 0.62
N LYS A 105 9.30 -6.48 1.73
CA LYS A 105 8.96 -5.92 3.03
C LYS A 105 10.05 -4.92 3.42
N PRO A 106 9.77 -3.60 3.29
CA PRO A 106 10.77 -2.57 3.60
C PRO A 106 11.19 -2.55 5.06
#